data_4b31dfa0aee27d1b5e146cdca342e8be
#
_entry.id   4b31dfa0aee27d1b5e146cdca342e8be
#
_cell.length_a   1.000
_cell.length_b   1.000
_cell.length_c   1.000
_cell.angle_alpha   90.00
_cell.angle_beta   90.00
_cell.angle_gamma   90.00
#
_symmetry.space_group_name_H-M   'P 1'
#
loop_
_entity.id
_entity.type
_entity.pdbx_description
1 polymer ?
#
loop_
_entity_poly.entity_id
_entity_poly.type
_entity_poly.pdbx_seq_one_letter_code
_entity_poly.pdbx_strand_id
1 'polypeptide(L)'
;MAAGFKYNLEPEVEQEERYDVETGRRRRGPYKLDTTNLVVGSYLPSFTPIAADLVKKTSQVAIRVEVYEKFTTGSNTTLKIKKRSLAYKGMHLGNGAHGATINAIDKADKAFDKLTLAADFGENLEAGTVLYEATAADGTTPKVIANSALYERKQVEDGIVLVLSLIHISEPTRPY
;
A
#
# COMPACT_ATOMS: atom_id res chain seq x y z
N MET A 1 32.34 -32.35 24.62
CA MET A 1 31.79 -31.97 23.31
C MET A 1 31.08 -30.63 23.48
N ALA A 2 31.66 -29.58 22.95
CA ALA A 2 31.04 -28.24 23.04
C ALA A 2 29.93 -28.10 21.97
N ALA A 3 28.71 -27.90 22.41
CA ALA A 3 27.61 -27.58 21.53
C ALA A 3 27.82 -26.18 20.97
N GLY A 4 28.32 -26.09 19.73
CA GLY A 4 28.44 -24.82 19.06
C GLY A 4 27.06 -24.32 18.64
N PHE A 5 26.66 -23.17 19.15
CA PHE A 5 25.52 -22.44 18.62
C PHE A 5 25.85 -21.97 17.20
N LYS A 6 25.15 -22.49 16.20
CA LYS A 6 25.19 -21.94 14.85
C LYS A 6 24.34 -20.66 14.86
N TYR A 7 25.01 -19.52 14.93
CA TYR A 7 24.36 -18.25 14.59
C TYR A 7 24.18 -18.23 13.06
N ASN A 8 22.94 -18.31 12.63
CA ASN A 8 22.60 -18.02 11.25
C ASN A 8 22.61 -16.48 11.14
N LEU A 9 23.76 -15.91 10.89
CA LEU A 9 23.90 -14.51 10.52
C LEU A 9 23.36 -14.39 9.09
N GLU A 10 22.04 -14.25 8.95
CA GLU A 10 21.52 -13.67 7.73
C GLU A 10 22.15 -12.29 7.60
N PRO A 11 22.72 -11.95 6.42
CA PRO A 11 23.30 -10.63 6.23
C PRO A 11 22.24 -9.60 6.60
N GLU A 12 22.58 -8.74 7.54
CA GLU A 12 21.76 -7.60 7.92
C GLU A 12 21.49 -6.83 6.64
N VAL A 13 20.24 -6.84 6.17
CA VAL A 13 19.86 -6.02 5.02
C VAL A 13 19.98 -4.59 5.51
N GLU A 14 21.07 -3.92 5.13
CA GLU A 14 21.25 -2.49 5.38
C GLU A 14 19.99 -1.80 4.87
N GLN A 15 19.19 -1.28 5.79
CA GLN A 15 18.09 -0.41 5.43
C GLN A 15 18.71 0.89 4.96
N GLU A 16 18.79 1.09 3.66
CA GLU A 16 19.09 2.39 3.10
C GLU A 16 18.15 3.42 3.72
N GLU A 17 18.69 4.42 4.37
CA GLU A 17 17.92 5.59 4.79
C GLU A 17 17.34 6.25 3.53
N ARG A 18 16.02 6.09 3.37
CA ARG A 18 15.31 6.56 2.16
C ARG A 18 14.67 7.92 2.35
N TYR A 19 15.01 8.63 3.43
CA TYR A 19 14.50 9.96 3.69
C TYR A 19 15.58 10.84 4.29
N ASP A 20 15.51 12.11 3.98
CA ASP A 20 16.37 13.11 4.57
C ASP A 20 15.87 13.44 5.99
N VAL A 21 16.72 13.24 6.99
CA VAL A 21 16.42 13.51 8.41
C VAL A 21 16.11 14.99 8.64
N GLU A 22 16.63 15.88 7.81
CA GLU A 22 16.38 17.32 7.92
C GLU A 22 14.96 17.69 7.50
N THR A 23 14.38 16.97 6.53
CA THR A 23 13.05 17.25 5.97
C THR A 23 11.96 16.30 6.48
N GLY A 24 12.33 15.12 6.96
CA GLY A 24 11.40 14.13 7.50
C GLY A 24 11.23 14.24 9.01
N ARG A 25 9.99 14.35 9.49
CA ARG A 25 9.70 14.35 10.92
C ARG A 25 8.77 13.22 11.32
N ARG A 26 9.15 12.51 12.38
CA ARG A 26 8.28 11.51 12.99
C ARG A 26 7.21 12.19 13.83
N ARG A 27 5.95 11.87 13.60
CA ARG A 27 4.84 12.32 14.44
C ARG A 27 4.89 11.68 15.82
N ARG A 28 4.46 12.41 16.84
CA ARG A 28 4.46 11.92 18.23
C ARG A 28 3.46 10.78 18.41
N GLY A 29 3.94 9.72 19.05
CA GLY A 29 3.17 8.57 19.52
C GLY A 29 2.86 7.53 18.45
N PRO A 30 2.56 6.31 18.88
CA PRO A 30 2.07 5.28 17.99
C PRO A 30 0.61 5.54 17.60
N TYR A 31 0.24 5.03 16.43
CA TYR A 31 -1.12 5.02 15.91
C TYR A 31 -1.61 3.58 15.82
N LYS A 32 -2.85 3.31 16.21
CA LYS A 32 -3.47 2.01 16.01
C LYS A 32 -3.80 1.86 14.52
N LEU A 33 -3.22 0.86 13.88
CA LEU A 33 -3.49 0.55 12.49
C LEU A 33 -4.84 -0.14 12.35
N ASP A 34 -5.67 0.31 11.41
CA ASP A 34 -6.83 -0.43 10.95
C ASP A 34 -6.37 -1.59 10.05
N THR A 35 -6.56 -2.81 10.51
CA THR A 35 -6.14 -4.04 9.84
C THR A 35 -7.29 -4.76 9.13
N THR A 36 -8.49 -4.18 9.09
CA THR A 36 -9.72 -4.84 8.62
C THR A 36 -9.58 -5.50 7.24
N ASN A 37 -8.85 -4.86 6.32
CA ASN A 37 -8.66 -5.34 4.95
C ASN A 37 -7.21 -5.81 4.67
N LEU A 38 -6.42 -5.99 5.72
CA LEU A 38 -5.05 -6.45 5.61
C LEU A 38 -4.95 -7.93 5.98
N VAL A 39 -4.07 -8.66 5.30
CA VAL A 39 -3.86 -10.09 5.57
C VAL A 39 -2.93 -10.23 6.78
N VAL A 40 -3.39 -10.91 7.83
CA VAL A 40 -2.56 -11.24 9.00
C VAL A 40 -1.33 -12.03 8.55
N GLY A 41 -0.16 -11.69 9.09
CA GLY A 41 1.13 -12.24 8.70
C GLY A 41 1.80 -11.55 7.52
N SER A 42 1.08 -10.69 6.78
CA SER A 42 1.68 -9.88 5.72
C SER A 42 2.54 -8.74 6.28
N TYR A 43 3.40 -8.17 5.43
CA TYR A 43 4.24 -7.05 5.80
C TYR A 43 3.87 -5.79 5.04
N LEU A 44 3.76 -4.70 5.77
CA LEU A 44 3.70 -3.35 5.22
C LEU A 44 5.14 -2.83 5.11
N PRO A 45 5.62 -2.49 3.91
CA PRO A 45 6.94 -1.89 3.76
C PRO A 45 7.00 -0.49 4.40
N SER A 46 8.19 -0.05 4.76
CA SER A 46 8.44 1.36 5.11
C SER A 46 7.99 2.29 3.97
N PHE A 47 7.58 3.49 4.29
CA PHE A 47 7.01 4.49 3.37
C PHE A 47 5.67 4.13 2.72
N THR A 48 5.01 3.06 3.18
CA THR A 48 3.62 2.83 2.79
C THR A 48 2.78 4.06 3.15
N PRO A 49 2.03 4.64 2.19
CA PRO A 49 1.21 5.82 2.46
C PRO A 49 0.07 5.47 3.42
N ILE A 50 -0.09 6.26 4.47
CA ILE A 50 -1.12 6.08 5.49
C ILE A 50 -1.86 7.39 5.77
N ALA A 51 -3.12 7.29 6.15
CA ALA A 51 -3.86 8.37 6.76
C ALA A 51 -3.81 8.22 8.29
N ALA A 52 -3.13 9.13 8.98
CA ALA A 52 -3.02 9.13 10.43
C ALA A 52 -3.93 10.21 11.04
N ASP A 53 -4.87 9.79 11.90
CA ASP A 53 -5.72 10.67 12.69
C ASP A 53 -5.01 11.01 14.00
N LEU A 54 -4.65 12.27 14.15
CA LEU A 54 -3.91 12.78 15.31
C LEU A 54 -4.73 12.77 16.60
N VAL A 55 -6.05 12.92 16.50
CA VAL A 55 -6.96 13.01 17.64
C VAL A 55 -7.30 11.61 18.14
N LYS A 56 -7.79 10.76 17.23
CA LYS A 56 -8.21 9.38 17.56
C LYS A 56 -7.03 8.43 17.74
N LYS A 57 -5.82 8.83 17.32
CA LYS A 57 -4.63 7.97 17.33
C LYS A 57 -4.81 6.68 16.53
N THR A 58 -5.55 6.77 15.42
CA THR A 58 -5.76 5.67 14.48
C THR A 58 -5.08 5.98 13.16
N SER A 59 -4.82 4.94 12.37
CA SER A 59 -4.28 5.08 11.01
C SER A 59 -4.88 4.05 10.09
N GLN A 60 -4.96 4.39 8.80
CA GLN A 60 -5.42 3.52 7.73
C GLN A 60 -4.41 3.52 6.60
N VAL A 61 -4.21 2.37 5.95
CA VAL A 61 -3.35 2.27 4.78
C VAL A 61 -4.08 2.79 3.55
N ALA A 62 -3.45 3.69 2.81
CA ALA A 62 -3.92 4.10 1.49
C ALA A 62 -3.44 3.07 0.46
N ILE A 63 -4.26 2.04 0.22
CA ILE A 63 -3.90 0.93 -0.67
C ILE A 63 -3.79 1.44 -2.10
N ARG A 64 -2.68 1.08 -2.75
CA ARG A 64 -2.41 1.36 -4.16
C ARG A 64 -1.94 0.09 -4.84
N VAL A 65 -2.28 -0.05 -6.12
CA VAL A 65 -1.83 -1.13 -6.97
C VAL A 65 -1.25 -0.55 -8.25
N GLU A 66 -0.19 -1.14 -8.75
CA GLU A 66 0.46 -0.72 -9.98
C GLU A 66 0.18 -1.75 -11.08
N VAL A 67 -0.28 -1.27 -12.23
CA VAL A 67 -0.57 -2.08 -13.41
C VAL A 67 0.74 -2.66 -13.95
N TYR A 68 0.79 -3.98 -14.14
CA TYR A 68 1.99 -4.68 -14.60
C TYR A 68 2.18 -4.57 -16.11
N GLU A 69 1.09 -4.77 -16.87
CA GLU A 69 1.11 -4.65 -18.34
C GLU A 69 -0.13 -3.89 -18.81
N LYS A 70 -0.07 -3.39 -20.02
CA LYS A 70 -1.17 -2.63 -20.63
C LYS A 70 -2.49 -3.39 -20.55
N PHE A 71 -3.51 -2.73 -20.02
CA PHE A 71 -4.89 -3.18 -20.01
C PHE A 71 -5.66 -2.45 -21.11
N THR A 72 -6.38 -3.22 -21.93
CA THR A 72 -7.23 -2.65 -23.00
C THR A 72 -8.68 -2.89 -22.64
N THR A 73 -9.46 -1.81 -22.59
CA THR A 73 -10.91 -1.83 -22.39
C THR A 73 -11.62 -2.54 -23.56
N GLY A 74 -12.87 -2.93 -23.38
CA GLY A 74 -13.66 -3.61 -24.38
C GLY A 74 -14.05 -5.03 -23.99
N SER A 75 -14.81 -5.16 -22.90
CA SER A 75 -15.24 -6.43 -22.29
C SER A 75 -14.12 -7.24 -21.62
N ASN A 76 -12.95 -6.65 -21.40
CA ASN A 76 -11.87 -7.28 -20.66
C ASN A 76 -12.06 -7.09 -19.16
N THR A 77 -12.10 -8.18 -18.41
CA THR A 77 -12.23 -8.17 -16.94
C THR A 77 -10.96 -8.64 -16.24
N THR A 78 -9.87 -8.84 -16.99
CA THR A 78 -8.61 -9.35 -16.43
C THR A 78 -7.56 -8.26 -16.40
N LEU A 79 -7.17 -7.84 -15.21
CA LEU A 79 -6.12 -6.85 -14.98
C LEU A 79 -4.91 -7.52 -14.30
N LYS A 80 -3.71 -7.32 -14.85
CA LYS A 80 -2.46 -7.78 -14.25
C LYS A 80 -1.80 -6.64 -13.48
N ILE A 81 -1.43 -6.91 -12.23
CA ILE A 81 -0.82 -5.94 -11.33
C ILE A 81 0.53 -6.45 -10.81
N LYS A 82 1.39 -5.55 -10.37
CA LYS A 82 2.66 -5.91 -9.75
C LYS A 82 2.44 -6.73 -8.48
N LYS A 83 3.38 -7.64 -8.23
CA LYS A 83 3.43 -8.48 -7.03
C LYS A 83 3.48 -7.67 -5.73
N ARG A 84 3.12 -8.33 -4.64
CA ARG A 84 3.13 -7.78 -3.27
C ARG A 84 2.16 -6.61 -3.08
N SER A 85 1.12 -6.52 -3.90
CA SER A 85 0.04 -5.57 -3.70
C SER A 85 -0.77 -5.95 -2.44
N LEU A 86 -1.36 -4.94 -1.80
CA LEU A 86 -2.30 -5.10 -0.69
C LEU A 86 -3.75 -5.26 -1.17
N ALA A 87 -3.96 -5.52 -2.47
CA ALA A 87 -5.28 -5.72 -3.04
C ALA A 87 -5.99 -6.91 -2.40
N TYR A 88 -7.28 -6.78 -2.18
CA TYR A 88 -8.15 -7.80 -1.62
C TYR A 88 -9.45 -7.95 -2.43
N LYS A 89 -10.10 -9.10 -2.30
CA LYS A 89 -11.39 -9.36 -2.95
C LYS A 89 -12.46 -8.41 -2.42
N GLY A 90 -13.24 -7.82 -3.32
CA GLY A 90 -14.28 -6.83 -3.00
C GLY A 90 -13.77 -5.38 -2.96
N MET A 91 -12.47 -5.15 -3.10
CA MET A 91 -11.90 -3.81 -3.19
C MET A 91 -12.35 -3.13 -4.48
N HIS A 92 -12.72 -1.87 -4.39
CA HIS A 92 -12.97 -1.01 -5.55
C HIS A 92 -11.66 -0.34 -5.97
N LEU A 93 -11.27 -0.54 -7.21
CA LEU A 93 -10.13 0.15 -7.84
C LEU A 93 -10.60 1.38 -8.57
N GLY A 94 -9.81 2.44 -8.54
CA GLY A 94 -10.10 3.67 -9.26
C GLY A 94 -8.86 4.43 -9.72
N ASN A 95 -9.05 5.27 -10.74
CA ASN A 95 -8.02 6.19 -11.24
C ASN A 95 -8.45 7.66 -11.19
N GLY A 96 -9.63 7.95 -10.65
CA GLY A 96 -10.22 9.29 -10.56
C GLY A 96 -11.32 9.56 -11.58
N ALA A 97 -11.45 8.74 -12.61
CA ALA A 97 -12.46 8.87 -13.66
C ALA A 97 -13.26 7.56 -13.86
N HIS A 98 -12.56 6.44 -13.77
CA HIS A 98 -13.12 5.11 -13.98
C HIS A 98 -12.69 4.16 -12.88
N GLY A 99 -13.43 3.06 -12.72
CA GLY A 99 -13.10 2.06 -11.72
C GLY A 99 -13.83 0.75 -11.92
N ALA A 100 -13.40 -0.26 -11.14
CA ALA A 100 -14.04 -1.57 -11.12
C ALA A 100 -13.81 -2.26 -9.77
N THR A 101 -14.69 -3.19 -9.43
CA THR A 101 -14.57 -4.02 -8.23
C THR A 101 -13.78 -5.29 -8.51
N ILE A 102 -12.91 -5.68 -7.59
CA ILE A 102 -12.16 -6.93 -7.67
C ILE A 102 -13.04 -8.10 -7.22
N ASN A 103 -13.33 -9.03 -8.13
CA ASN A 103 -14.07 -10.26 -7.83
C ASN A 103 -13.17 -11.39 -7.32
N ALA A 104 -11.98 -11.52 -7.90
CA ALA A 104 -11.03 -12.55 -7.52
C ALA A 104 -9.60 -12.10 -7.76
N ILE A 105 -8.67 -12.71 -7.02
CA ILE A 105 -7.23 -12.48 -7.15
C ILE A 105 -6.55 -13.82 -7.29
N ASP A 106 -5.80 -13.99 -8.37
CA ASP A 106 -4.93 -15.14 -8.61
C ASP A 106 -3.47 -14.71 -8.45
N LYS A 107 -2.77 -15.35 -7.53
CA LYS A 107 -1.36 -15.08 -7.17
C LYS A 107 -0.40 -16.17 -7.64
N ALA A 108 -0.87 -17.11 -8.48
CA ALA A 108 -0.09 -18.28 -8.89
C ALA A 108 1.11 -17.92 -9.79
N ASP A 109 1.00 -16.90 -10.63
CA ASP A 109 2.11 -16.44 -11.46
C ASP A 109 3.23 -15.85 -10.60
N LYS A 110 4.49 -15.99 -11.04
CA LYS A 110 5.65 -15.46 -10.30
C LYS A 110 5.93 -13.98 -10.58
N ALA A 111 5.53 -13.47 -11.75
CA ALA A 111 5.85 -12.12 -12.21
C ALA A 111 4.77 -11.08 -11.81
N PHE A 112 3.50 -11.47 -11.81
CA PHE A 112 2.38 -10.58 -11.56
C PHE A 112 1.28 -11.25 -10.74
N ASP A 113 0.35 -10.46 -10.21
CA ASP A 113 -0.92 -10.94 -9.67
C ASP A 113 -2.03 -10.62 -10.68
N LYS A 114 -2.92 -11.58 -10.92
CA LYS A 114 -4.03 -11.46 -11.86
C LYS A 114 -5.30 -11.13 -11.10
N LEU A 115 -5.89 -9.98 -11.39
CA LEU A 115 -7.18 -9.58 -10.86
C LEU A 115 -8.28 -9.92 -11.86
N THR A 116 -9.38 -10.48 -11.37
CA THR A 116 -10.62 -10.59 -12.12
C THR A 116 -11.55 -9.50 -11.63
N LEU A 117 -11.91 -8.58 -12.51
CA LEU A 117 -12.81 -7.47 -12.22
C LEU A 117 -14.28 -7.90 -12.41
N ALA A 118 -15.19 -7.25 -11.70
CA ALA A 118 -16.62 -7.48 -11.81
C ALA A 118 -17.20 -6.95 -13.15
N ALA A 119 -16.57 -5.89 -13.67
CA ALA A 119 -16.90 -5.28 -14.96
C ALA A 119 -15.61 -4.79 -15.62
N ASP A 120 -15.71 -4.39 -16.89
CA ASP A 120 -14.62 -3.70 -17.57
C ASP A 120 -14.23 -2.41 -16.79
N PHE A 121 -12.95 -2.06 -16.78
CA PHE A 121 -12.48 -0.87 -16.07
C PHE A 121 -12.99 0.44 -16.67
N GLY A 122 -13.37 0.40 -17.95
CA GLY A 122 -13.92 1.54 -18.68
C GLY A 122 -12.89 2.45 -19.36
N GLU A 123 -11.61 2.17 -19.18
CA GLU A 123 -10.50 2.93 -19.76
C GLU A 123 -9.29 2.03 -20.03
N ASN A 124 -8.47 2.42 -21.01
CA ASN A 124 -7.18 1.78 -21.26
C ASN A 124 -6.17 2.21 -20.18
N LEU A 125 -5.49 1.24 -19.58
CA LEU A 125 -4.47 1.51 -18.57
C LEU A 125 -3.10 1.10 -19.14
N GLU A 126 -2.14 2.01 -19.08
CA GLU A 126 -0.77 1.71 -19.46
C GLU A 126 -0.03 0.99 -18.31
N ALA A 127 1.01 0.24 -18.66
CA ALA A 127 1.90 -0.37 -17.68
C ALA A 127 2.53 0.70 -16.79
N GLY A 128 2.58 0.46 -15.47
CA GLY A 128 3.05 1.43 -14.49
C GLY A 128 1.97 2.39 -13.97
N THR A 129 0.76 2.39 -14.55
CA THR A 129 -0.36 3.18 -13.99
C THR A 129 -0.65 2.75 -12.57
N VAL A 130 -0.80 3.72 -11.66
CA VAL A 130 -1.13 3.47 -10.25
C VAL A 130 -2.62 3.71 -10.03
N LEU A 131 -3.31 2.66 -9.57
CA LEU A 131 -4.70 2.70 -9.16
C LEU A 131 -4.79 2.74 -7.63
N TYR A 132 -5.81 3.38 -7.09
CA TYR A 132 -6.05 3.46 -5.66
C TYR A 132 -7.31 2.71 -5.24
N GLU A 133 -7.44 2.43 -3.94
CA GLU A 133 -8.68 1.96 -3.35
C GLU A 133 -9.71 3.08 -3.36
N ALA A 134 -10.82 2.87 -4.07
CA ALA A 134 -11.92 3.81 -4.16
C ALA A 134 -13.04 3.51 -3.16
N THR A 135 -13.88 4.51 -2.89
CA THR A 135 -15.06 4.35 -2.03
C THR A 135 -16.16 3.55 -2.70
N ALA A 136 -16.25 3.61 -4.03
CA ALA A 136 -17.28 2.96 -4.83
C ALA A 136 -16.68 2.42 -6.14
N ALA A 137 -17.45 1.59 -6.84
CA ALA A 137 -17.02 0.93 -8.07
C ALA A 137 -16.80 1.88 -9.26
N ASP A 138 -17.30 3.11 -9.18
CA ASP A 138 -17.07 4.15 -10.19
C ASP A 138 -15.62 4.65 -10.22
N GLY A 139 -14.84 4.39 -9.15
CA GLY A 139 -13.43 4.71 -9.08
C GLY A 139 -13.08 6.20 -8.97
N THR A 140 -14.06 7.08 -8.72
CA THR A 140 -13.85 8.54 -8.76
C THR A 140 -13.23 9.09 -7.49
N THR A 141 -13.57 8.52 -6.33
CA THR A 141 -13.17 9.06 -5.02
C THR A 141 -12.30 8.07 -4.27
N PRO A 142 -11.07 8.45 -3.86
CA PRO A 142 -10.22 7.59 -3.05
C PRO A 142 -10.83 7.37 -1.67
N LYS A 143 -10.79 6.14 -1.18
CA LYS A 143 -11.28 5.75 0.15
C LYS A 143 -10.42 6.29 1.27
N VAL A 144 -9.11 6.32 1.07
CA VAL A 144 -8.14 6.82 2.04
C VAL A 144 -7.22 7.84 1.39
N ILE A 145 -7.22 9.06 1.91
CA ILE A 145 -6.30 10.12 1.48
C ILE A 145 -5.12 10.13 2.44
N ALA A 146 -3.96 9.71 1.96
CA ALA A 146 -2.76 9.66 2.77
C ALA A 146 -2.29 11.08 3.16
N ASN A 147 -1.92 11.26 4.41
CA ASN A 147 -1.34 12.48 4.96
C ASN A 147 0.04 12.24 5.61
N SER A 148 0.53 11.02 5.55
CA SER A 148 1.81 10.60 6.11
C SER A 148 2.25 9.27 5.50
N ALA A 149 3.44 8.83 5.85
CA ALA A 149 3.98 7.54 5.47
C ALA A 149 4.33 6.69 6.70
N LEU A 150 4.32 5.39 6.55
CA LEU A 150 4.76 4.46 7.57
C LEU A 150 6.27 4.63 7.78
N TYR A 151 6.71 4.85 9.01
CA TYR A 151 8.12 5.08 9.32
C TYR A 151 8.98 3.84 9.10
N GLU A 152 8.53 2.69 9.59
CA GLU A 152 9.25 1.43 9.56
C GLU A 152 8.42 0.30 8.94
N ARG A 153 9.09 -0.76 8.47
CA ARG A 153 8.40 -1.98 8.06
C ARG A 153 7.64 -2.57 9.24
N LYS A 154 6.37 -2.93 9.02
CA LYS A 154 5.53 -3.50 10.07
C LYS A 154 4.84 -4.76 9.61
N GLN A 155 4.85 -5.79 10.45
CA GLN A 155 4.03 -6.98 10.23
C GLN A 155 2.61 -6.72 10.71
N VAL A 156 1.64 -7.20 9.93
CA VAL A 156 0.22 -7.19 10.30
C VAL A 156 -0.01 -8.39 11.22
N GLU A 157 -0.22 -8.12 12.49
CA GLU A 157 -0.49 -9.14 13.53
C GLU A 157 -1.98 -9.23 13.80
N ASP A 158 -2.40 -10.32 14.40
CA ASP A 158 -3.75 -10.45 14.93
C ASP A 158 -3.90 -9.58 16.18
N GLY A 159 -4.88 -8.69 16.18
CA GLY A 159 -5.14 -7.77 17.29
C GLY A 159 -4.71 -6.32 17.02
N ILE A 160 -4.02 -5.69 17.99
CA ILE A 160 -3.66 -4.27 17.91
C ILE A 160 -2.27 -4.11 17.29
N VAL A 161 -2.21 -3.58 16.08
CA VAL A 161 -0.97 -3.22 15.41
C VAL A 161 -0.70 -1.73 15.62
N LEU A 162 0.44 -1.40 16.23
CA LEU A 162 0.88 -0.03 16.44
C LEU A 162 1.91 0.37 15.39
N VAL A 163 1.73 1.52 14.77
CA VAL A 163 2.60 2.05 13.73
C VAL A 163 3.07 3.46 14.04
N LEU A 164 4.24 3.80 13.52
CA LEU A 164 4.81 5.15 13.58
C LEU A 164 4.61 5.84 12.22
N SER A 165 4.32 7.11 12.27
CA SER A 165 4.03 7.93 11.10
C SER A 165 5.17 8.93 10.85
N LEU A 166 5.60 9.02 9.59
CA LEU A 166 6.55 10.00 9.09
C LEU A 166 5.82 11.02 8.24
N ILE A 167 6.09 12.30 8.47
CA ILE A 167 5.63 13.39 7.61
C ILE A 167 6.82 14.07 6.97
N HIS A 168 6.68 14.42 5.69
CA HIS A 168 7.59 15.32 5.00
C HIS A 168 7.10 16.75 5.25
N ILE A 169 7.96 17.61 5.81
CA ILE A 169 7.67 19.03 5.95
C ILE A 169 8.38 19.71 4.79
N SER A 170 7.62 20.07 3.76
CA SER A 170 8.13 21.06 2.79
C SER A 170 8.31 22.38 3.55
N GLU A 171 9.52 22.90 3.56
CA GLU A 171 9.72 24.28 4.02
C GLU A 171 8.82 25.21 3.19
N PRO A 172 8.06 26.11 3.86
CA PRO A 172 7.42 27.17 3.11
C PRO A 172 8.54 27.94 2.41
N THR A 173 8.50 28.00 1.09
CA THR A 173 9.36 28.86 0.28
C THR A 173 9.32 30.24 0.90
N ARG A 174 10.38 30.64 1.60
CA ARG A 174 10.53 32.04 2.06
C ARG A 174 10.51 32.90 0.82
N PRO A 175 9.58 33.85 0.68
CA PRO A 175 9.71 34.84 -0.36
C PRO A 175 10.99 35.65 -0.04
N TYR A 176 11.89 35.71 -1.00
CA TYR A 176 13.03 36.62 -0.99
C TYR A 176 12.54 38.06 -1.06
#